data_95274babe9fbfa490b9081064be58e94
#
_entry.id   95274babe9fbfa490b9081064be58e94
#
_cell.length_a   1.000
_cell.length_b   1.000
_cell.length_c   1.000
_cell.angle_alpha   90.00
_cell.angle_beta   90.00
_cell.angle_gamma   90.00
#
_symmetry.space_group_name_H-M   'P 1'
#
loop_
_entity.id
_entity.type
_entity.pdbx_description
1 polymer ?
#
loop_
_entity_poly.entity_id
_entity_poly.type
_entity_poly.pdbx_seq_one_letter_code
_entity_poly.pdbx_strand_id
1 'polypeptide(L)'
;MKSALKKSVVSTSISLILASGMAAFAAHAADDVKLKATKTNVAFSDFTPTEYSTKGKPNIIVLTMDDLGYGQLPFDKGSFDPKTMENREVVDTYKIGIDKAIEAAQKSTPTLLSLMDEGVRFTNGYVAHGVSGPSRAAIMTGRAPARFGVYSNTDAQDGIPLTETFLPELFQNHGYYTAAVGKWHLSKISNVPVPEDKQTRDYHDNFTTFSAEEWQPQNRGFDYFMGFHAAGTAYYNSPSLFKNRERVPAKGYISDQLTDEAIGVVDRAKTLDQPFMLYLAYNAPHLPNDNPAPDQYQKQFNTGSQTADNYYASVYSVDQGVKRILEQLKKNGQYDNTIILFTSDNGAVIDGPLPLNGAQKGYKSQWICPYISRHLLSLNPLLACCRRYSRGER
;
A
#
# COMPACT_ATOMS: atom_id res chain seq x y z
N MET A 1 -49.04 -29.35 -33.76
CA MET A 1 -48.69 -28.06 -34.33
C MET A 1 -48.92 -26.84 -33.40
N LYS A 2 -49.82 -26.87 -32.43
CA LYS A 2 -50.11 -25.70 -31.55
C LYS A 2 -49.11 -25.48 -30.38
N SER A 3 -48.29 -26.46 -30.03
CA SER A 3 -47.33 -26.34 -28.89
C SER A 3 -45.95 -25.74 -29.29
N ALA A 4 -45.59 -25.91 -30.56
CA ALA A 4 -44.32 -25.37 -31.08
C ALA A 4 -44.34 -23.84 -31.31
N LEU A 5 -45.53 -23.30 -31.68
CA LEU A 5 -45.68 -21.86 -31.93
C LEU A 5 -45.60 -21.02 -30.62
N LYS A 6 -46.11 -21.57 -29.48
CA LYS A 6 -46.07 -20.84 -28.21
C LYS A 6 -44.65 -20.73 -27.62
N LYS A 7 -43.79 -21.71 -27.84
CA LYS A 7 -42.40 -21.64 -27.38
C LYS A 7 -41.55 -20.65 -28.18
N SER A 8 -41.81 -20.52 -29.47
CA SER A 8 -41.07 -19.59 -30.32
C SER A 8 -41.38 -18.11 -29.97
N VAL A 9 -42.66 -17.78 -29.74
CA VAL A 9 -43.07 -16.40 -29.43
C VAL A 9 -42.56 -15.94 -28.06
N VAL A 10 -42.56 -16.82 -27.07
CA VAL A 10 -42.01 -16.49 -25.71
C VAL A 10 -40.51 -16.33 -25.76
N SER A 11 -39.78 -17.17 -26.50
CA SER A 11 -38.34 -17.05 -26.65
C SER A 11 -37.91 -15.75 -27.34
N THR A 12 -38.62 -15.36 -28.38
CA THR A 12 -38.31 -14.12 -29.14
C THR A 12 -38.63 -12.88 -28.31
N SER A 13 -39.72 -12.89 -27.55
CA SER A 13 -40.11 -11.76 -26.70
C SER A 13 -39.15 -11.56 -25.52
N ILE A 14 -38.65 -12.64 -24.90
CA ILE A 14 -37.67 -12.56 -23.81
C ILE A 14 -36.30 -12.08 -24.34
N SER A 15 -35.90 -12.52 -25.54
CA SER A 15 -34.63 -12.04 -26.13
C SER A 15 -34.70 -10.57 -26.53
N LEU A 16 -35.86 -10.07 -26.99
CA LEU A 16 -36.03 -8.66 -27.31
C LEU A 16 -36.05 -7.77 -26.05
N ILE A 17 -36.65 -8.23 -24.96
CA ILE A 17 -36.70 -7.49 -23.69
C ILE A 17 -35.31 -7.44 -23.05
N LEU A 18 -34.54 -8.52 -23.11
CA LEU A 18 -33.18 -8.54 -22.64
C LEU A 18 -32.25 -7.65 -23.48
N ALA A 19 -32.40 -7.67 -24.80
CA ALA A 19 -31.59 -6.82 -25.68
C ALA A 19 -31.92 -5.33 -25.51
N SER A 20 -33.20 -4.97 -25.37
CA SER A 20 -33.59 -3.57 -25.10
C SER A 20 -33.22 -3.11 -23.71
N GLY A 21 -33.29 -3.97 -22.69
CA GLY A 21 -32.85 -3.68 -21.35
C GLY A 21 -31.31 -3.45 -21.24
N MET A 22 -30.54 -4.28 -21.94
CA MET A 22 -29.08 -4.12 -21.99
C MET A 22 -28.66 -2.88 -22.80
N ALA A 23 -29.35 -2.55 -23.88
CA ALA A 23 -29.08 -1.35 -24.64
C ALA A 23 -29.43 -0.07 -23.84
N ALA A 24 -30.54 -0.06 -23.10
CA ALA A 24 -30.93 1.05 -22.25
C ALA A 24 -29.97 1.20 -21.07
N PHE A 25 -29.46 0.10 -20.48
CA PHE A 25 -28.48 0.14 -19.40
C PHE A 25 -27.12 0.59 -19.91
N ALA A 26 -26.69 0.16 -21.08
CA ALA A 26 -25.44 0.62 -21.70
C ALA A 26 -25.53 2.09 -22.13
N ALA A 27 -26.65 2.57 -22.64
CA ALA A 27 -26.88 3.97 -22.97
C ALA A 27 -26.89 4.85 -21.71
N HIS A 28 -27.58 4.42 -20.63
CA HIS A 28 -27.59 5.15 -19.36
C HIS A 28 -26.20 5.18 -18.68
N ALA A 29 -25.46 4.08 -18.72
CA ALA A 29 -24.10 4.04 -18.21
C ALA A 29 -23.14 4.91 -19.05
N ALA A 30 -23.34 4.97 -20.36
CA ALA A 30 -22.54 5.82 -21.25
C ALA A 30 -22.85 7.32 -21.04
N ASP A 31 -24.10 7.67 -20.83
CA ASP A 31 -24.51 9.05 -20.56
C ASP A 31 -24.09 9.52 -19.15
N ASP A 32 -24.16 8.65 -18.14
CA ASP A 32 -23.62 8.93 -16.80
C ASP A 32 -22.10 9.08 -16.81
N VAL A 33 -21.38 8.30 -17.60
CA VAL A 33 -19.94 8.42 -17.77
C VAL A 33 -19.58 9.72 -18.50
N LYS A 34 -20.35 10.10 -19.52
CA LYS A 34 -20.18 11.40 -20.20
C LYS A 34 -20.47 12.59 -19.30
N LEU A 35 -21.51 12.54 -18.47
CA LEU A 35 -21.87 13.61 -17.54
C LEU A 35 -20.86 13.75 -16.41
N LYS A 36 -20.30 12.65 -15.91
CA LYS A 36 -19.19 12.67 -14.93
C LYS A 36 -17.89 13.14 -15.57
N ALA A 37 -17.62 12.71 -16.79
CA ALA A 37 -16.46 13.17 -17.54
C ALA A 37 -16.50 14.69 -17.83
N THR A 38 -17.66 15.24 -18.18
CA THR A 38 -17.81 16.69 -18.43
C THR A 38 -17.73 17.54 -17.16
N LYS A 39 -18.00 16.98 -15.96
CA LYS A 39 -17.83 17.71 -14.69
C LYS A 39 -16.43 17.58 -14.08
N THR A 40 -15.62 16.63 -14.53
CA THR A 40 -14.28 16.36 -14.01
C THR A 40 -13.17 16.45 -15.05
N ASN A 41 -13.52 16.60 -16.32
CA ASN A 41 -12.52 16.79 -17.36
C ASN A 41 -12.15 18.27 -17.46
N VAL A 42 -11.15 18.65 -16.67
CA VAL A 42 -10.06 19.35 -17.32
C VAL A 42 -9.50 18.31 -18.27
N ALA A 43 -9.76 18.45 -19.58
CA ALA A 43 -9.16 17.55 -20.54
C ALA A 43 -7.66 17.59 -20.31
N PHE A 44 -6.97 16.46 -20.38
CA PHE A 44 -5.50 16.40 -20.26
C PHE A 44 -4.82 17.35 -21.28
N SER A 45 -5.52 17.66 -22.38
CA SER A 45 -5.15 18.66 -23.38
C SER A 45 -5.16 20.10 -22.84
N ASP A 46 -5.92 20.41 -21.79
CA ASP A 46 -6.04 21.76 -21.21
C ASP A 46 -5.09 21.95 -20.02
N PHE A 47 -4.30 20.92 -19.70
CA PHE A 47 -3.24 21.02 -18.70
C PHE A 47 -2.09 21.84 -19.26
N THR A 48 -2.11 23.11 -18.98
CA THR A 48 -0.93 23.95 -19.19
C THR A 48 0.10 23.54 -18.15
N PRO A 49 1.29 23.04 -18.56
CA PRO A 49 2.34 22.70 -17.60
C PRO A 49 2.60 23.90 -16.72
N THR A 50 2.48 23.74 -15.41
CA THR A 50 2.86 24.77 -14.45
C THR A 50 4.39 24.91 -14.48
N GLU A 51 4.92 25.99 -13.92
CA GLU A 51 6.38 26.17 -13.78
C GLU A 51 7.11 24.99 -13.12
N TYR A 52 6.38 24.11 -12.40
CA TYR A 52 6.92 22.87 -11.84
C TYR A 52 7.27 21.82 -12.89
N SER A 53 6.56 21.77 -14.00
CA SER A 53 6.90 20.86 -15.12
C SER A 53 8.19 21.24 -15.82
N THR A 54 8.66 22.49 -15.64
CA THR A 54 9.94 22.99 -16.17
C THR A 54 11.14 22.59 -15.31
N LYS A 55 10.92 22.14 -14.06
CA LYS A 55 11.98 21.67 -13.14
C LYS A 55 12.49 20.26 -13.44
N GLY A 56 12.01 19.63 -14.51
CA GLY A 56 12.36 18.26 -14.88
C GLY A 56 11.37 17.20 -14.37
N LYS A 57 11.72 15.94 -14.56
CA LYS A 57 10.90 14.81 -14.12
C LYS A 57 10.95 14.68 -12.60
N PRO A 58 9.81 14.61 -11.89
CA PRO A 58 9.81 14.48 -10.43
C PRO A 58 10.30 13.09 -10.02
N ASN A 59 10.94 13.01 -8.87
CA ASN A 59 11.14 11.73 -8.20
C ASN A 59 9.81 11.20 -7.66
N ILE A 60 9.67 9.90 -7.59
CA ILE A 60 8.45 9.24 -7.08
C ILE A 60 8.82 8.29 -5.95
N ILE A 61 8.17 8.44 -4.82
CA ILE A 61 8.22 7.46 -3.72
C ILE A 61 6.82 6.92 -3.51
N VAL A 62 6.66 5.61 -3.70
CA VAL A 62 5.45 4.87 -3.31
C VAL A 62 5.77 4.17 -1.99
N LEU A 63 5.26 4.73 -0.91
CA LEU A 63 5.48 4.25 0.45
C LEU A 63 4.27 3.45 0.92
N THR A 64 4.48 2.19 1.28
CA THR A 64 3.43 1.32 1.80
C THR A 64 3.78 0.79 3.18
N MET A 65 2.79 0.74 4.06
CA MET A 65 2.85 0.00 5.32
C MET A 65 1.99 -1.26 5.21
N ASP A 66 2.32 -2.29 5.97
CA ASP A 66 1.68 -3.60 5.92
C ASP A 66 0.66 -3.72 7.08
N ASP A 67 -0.61 -3.93 6.75
CA ASP A 67 -1.70 -4.06 7.73
C ASP A 67 -1.98 -2.79 8.58
N LEU A 68 -1.58 -1.61 8.14
CA LEU A 68 -1.91 -0.39 8.85
C LEU A 68 -3.38 -0.02 8.65
N GLY A 69 -4.14 0.01 9.72
CA GLY A 69 -5.56 0.36 9.68
C GLY A 69 -5.81 1.84 9.45
N TYR A 70 -6.96 2.15 8.88
CA TYR A 70 -7.39 3.54 8.64
C TYR A 70 -7.42 4.37 9.93
N GLY A 71 -7.87 3.78 11.04
CA GLY A 71 -7.95 4.46 12.33
C GLY A 71 -6.60 4.71 12.99
N GLN A 72 -5.54 4.05 12.53
CA GLN A 72 -4.19 4.27 13.06
C GLN A 72 -3.54 5.57 12.57
N LEU A 73 -4.20 6.25 11.62
CA LEU A 73 -3.82 7.57 11.17
C LEU A 73 -4.95 8.56 11.51
N PRO A 74 -4.87 9.25 12.64
CA PRO A 74 -5.95 10.06 13.21
C PRO A 74 -6.14 11.40 12.47
N PHE A 75 -6.51 11.34 11.21
CA PHE A 75 -6.68 12.53 10.37
C PHE A 75 -7.97 13.30 10.65
N ASP A 76 -8.96 12.63 11.17
CA ASP A 76 -10.30 13.17 11.34
C ASP A 76 -10.83 12.76 12.72
N LYS A 77 -11.17 13.75 13.54
CA LYS A 77 -11.76 13.51 14.87
C LYS A 77 -13.07 12.71 14.78
N GLY A 78 -13.82 12.85 13.70
CA GLY A 78 -15.01 12.04 13.42
C GLY A 78 -14.72 10.58 13.09
N SER A 79 -13.50 10.24 12.66
CA SER A 79 -13.06 8.85 12.47
C SER A 79 -12.89 8.09 13.80
N PHE A 80 -12.91 8.79 14.91
CA PHE A 80 -12.68 8.29 16.27
C PHE A 80 -13.89 8.49 17.17
N ASP A 81 -15.11 8.50 16.64
CA ASP A 81 -16.29 8.50 17.52
C ASP A 81 -16.22 7.30 18.47
N PRO A 82 -15.95 7.52 19.78
CA PRO A 82 -15.84 6.44 20.75
C PRO A 82 -17.06 5.54 20.77
N LYS A 83 -18.27 6.10 20.61
CA LYS A 83 -19.53 5.34 20.60
C LYS A 83 -19.60 4.38 19.40
N THR A 84 -19.14 4.82 18.23
CA THR A 84 -19.07 3.95 17.03
C THR A 84 -18.04 2.84 17.21
N MET A 85 -16.99 3.09 17.97
CA MET A 85 -15.93 2.11 18.23
C MET A 85 -16.26 1.14 19.35
N GLU A 86 -16.92 1.61 20.41
CA GLU A 86 -17.39 0.79 21.55
C GLU A 86 -18.47 -0.23 21.16
N ASN A 87 -19.31 0.10 20.20
CA ASN A 87 -20.37 -0.79 19.70
C ASN A 87 -19.87 -1.87 18.71
N ARG A 88 -18.57 -2.00 18.50
CA ARG A 88 -18.04 -3.09 17.67
C ARG A 88 -17.85 -4.32 18.50
N GLU A 89 -18.20 -5.47 17.93
CA GLU A 89 -17.95 -6.80 18.50
C GLU A 89 -16.44 -7.13 18.61
N VAL A 90 -15.59 -6.17 18.32
CA VAL A 90 -14.13 -6.31 18.44
C VAL A 90 -13.75 -6.05 19.89
N VAL A 91 -13.52 -7.11 20.61
CA VAL A 91 -12.89 -7.05 21.94
C VAL A 91 -11.48 -6.50 21.74
N ASP A 92 -11.15 -5.43 22.44
CA ASP A 92 -9.77 -4.96 22.51
C ASP A 92 -8.87 -6.05 23.12
N THR A 93 -8.23 -6.82 22.26
CA THR A 93 -7.34 -7.92 22.64
C THR A 93 -6.20 -7.43 23.53
N TYR A 94 -5.82 -6.18 23.38
CA TYR A 94 -4.73 -5.57 24.14
C TYR A 94 -5.17 -4.89 25.43
N LYS A 95 -6.48 -4.83 25.69
CA LYS A 95 -7.08 -4.28 26.94
C LYS A 95 -6.65 -2.86 27.24
N ILE A 96 -6.46 -2.05 26.23
CA ILE A 96 -6.24 -0.60 26.36
C ILE A 96 -7.55 0.13 26.10
N GLY A 97 -7.86 1.17 26.87
CA GLY A 97 -9.03 2.01 26.60
C GLY A 97 -8.85 2.80 25.29
N ILE A 98 -9.98 3.12 24.67
CA ILE A 98 -10.01 3.78 23.35
C ILE A 98 -9.27 5.12 23.34
N ASP A 99 -9.37 5.90 24.40
CA ASP A 99 -8.68 7.21 24.50
C ASP A 99 -7.17 7.04 24.46
N LYS A 100 -6.63 6.04 25.19
CA LYS A 100 -5.21 5.71 25.13
C LYS A 100 -4.78 5.19 23.76
N ALA A 101 -5.65 4.42 23.08
CA ALA A 101 -5.39 3.92 21.76
C ALA A 101 -5.31 5.07 20.74
N ILE A 102 -6.20 6.04 20.81
CA ILE A 102 -6.19 7.25 19.97
C ILE A 102 -4.93 8.08 20.23
N GLU A 103 -4.60 8.32 21.49
CA GLU A 103 -3.38 9.04 21.87
C GLU A 103 -2.12 8.35 21.33
N ALA A 104 -2.03 7.03 21.50
CA ALA A 104 -0.90 6.26 21.00
C ALA A 104 -0.81 6.28 19.47
N ALA A 105 -1.94 6.18 18.76
CA ALA A 105 -1.99 6.30 17.31
C ALA A 105 -1.52 7.68 16.83
N GLN A 106 -1.97 8.77 17.46
CA GLN A 106 -1.50 10.14 17.16
C GLN A 106 0.00 10.29 17.39
N LYS A 107 0.49 9.74 18.50
CA LYS A 107 1.89 9.81 18.88
C LYS A 107 2.80 8.98 17.97
N SER A 108 2.25 7.94 17.35
CA SER A 108 3.01 7.03 16.49
C SER A 108 3.21 7.56 15.07
N THR A 109 2.52 8.63 14.63
CA THR A 109 2.52 9.08 13.24
C THR A 109 2.71 10.60 13.05
N PRO A 110 3.54 11.30 13.83
CA PRO A 110 3.64 12.76 13.76
C PRO A 110 4.17 13.27 12.40
N THR A 111 5.11 12.57 11.78
CA THR A 111 5.65 12.95 10.46
C THR A 111 4.61 12.73 9.37
N LEU A 112 3.93 11.59 9.37
CA LEU A 112 2.88 11.29 8.39
C LEU A 112 1.71 12.28 8.51
N LEU A 113 1.35 12.71 9.72
CA LEU A 113 0.34 13.74 9.95
C LEU A 113 0.78 15.10 9.41
N SER A 114 2.03 15.51 9.65
CA SER A 114 2.60 16.76 9.08
C SER A 114 2.57 16.73 7.55
N LEU A 115 3.00 15.63 6.96
CA LEU A 115 2.96 15.44 5.52
C LEU A 115 1.55 15.53 4.95
N MET A 116 0.56 15.02 5.66
CA MET A 116 -0.85 15.14 5.27
C MET A 116 -1.32 16.59 5.27
N ASP A 117 -0.89 17.37 6.25
CA ASP A 117 -1.26 18.79 6.35
C ASP A 117 -0.63 19.63 5.22
N GLU A 118 0.56 19.25 4.77
CA GLU A 118 1.27 19.87 3.65
C GLU A 118 0.79 19.37 2.28
N GLY A 119 0.19 18.20 2.22
CA GLY A 119 -0.15 17.49 0.99
C GLY A 119 -1.61 17.45 0.63
N VAL A 120 -2.00 16.36 -0.04
CA VAL A 120 -3.37 16.07 -0.47
C VAL A 120 -3.81 14.73 0.11
N ARG A 121 -4.92 14.72 0.83
CA ARG A 121 -5.58 13.50 1.30
C ARG A 121 -6.70 13.11 0.34
N PHE A 122 -6.64 11.91 -0.19
CA PHE A 122 -7.71 11.33 -0.99
C PHE A 122 -8.74 10.68 -0.07
N THR A 123 -9.86 11.30 0.14
CA THR A 123 -10.93 10.79 1.02
C THR A 123 -11.65 9.57 0.46
N ASN A 124 -11.54 9.32 -0.84
CA ASN A 124 -12.10 8.19 -1.57
C ASN A 124 -11.02 7.37 -2.29
N GLY A 125 -9.80 7.34 -1.76
CA GLY A 125 -8.73 6.46 -2.22
C GLY A 125 -8.88 5.06 -1.61
N TYR A 126 -8.95 4.01 -2.43
CA TYR A 126 -9.12 2.63 -1.98
C TYR A 126 -8.02 1.75 -2.55
N VAL A 127 -7.52 0.83 -1.74
CA VAL A 127 -6.71 -0.28 -2.25
C VAL A 127 -7.61 -1.31 -2.94
N ALA A 128 -7.08 -1.97 -3.95
CA ALA A 128 -7.89 -2.83 -4.81
C ALA A 128 -8.28 -4.16 -4.19
N HIS A 129 -7.67 -4.56 -3.07
CA HIS A 129 -7.93 -5.83 -2.42
C HIS A 129 -7.69 -5.81 -0.91
N GLY A 130 -8.37 -6.71 -0.19
CA GLY A 130 -8.32 -6.79 1.29
C GLY A 130 -7.17 -7.61 1.86
N VAL A 131 -6.26 -8.14 1.05
CA VAL A 131 -5.07 -8.87 1.49
C VAL A 131 -3.84 -8.45 0.68
N SER A 132 -2.66 -8.65 1.29
CA SER A 132 -1.40 -8.06 0.87
C SER A 132 -0.99 -8.37 -0.58
N GLY A 133 -0.93 -9.65 -0.98
CA GLY A 133 -0.43 -10.04 -2.29
C GLY A 133 -1.23 -9.43 -3.45
N PRO A 134 -2.55 -9.65 -3.55
CA PRO A 134 -3.39 -9.05 -4.58
C PRO A 134 -3.36 -7.51 -4.56
N SER A 135 -3.36 -6.88 -3.37
CA SER A 135 -3.29 -5.42 -3.27
C SER A 135 -1.97 -4.88 -3.81
N ARG A 136 -0.85 -5.49 -3.47
CA ARG A 136 0.47 -5.11 -4.00
C ARG A 136 0.56 -5.35 -5.51
N ALA A 137 -0.05 -6.44 -6.02
CA ALA A 137 -0.16 -6.69 -7.45
C ALA A 137 -0.92 -5.56 -8.16
N ALA A 138 -2.00 -5.07 -7.56
CA ALA A 138 -2.75 -3.92 -8.10
C ALA A 138 -1.94 -2.61 -8.07
N ILE A 139 -1.16 -2.36 -7.01
CA ILE A 139 -0.26 -1.20 -6.93
C ILE A 139 0.77 -1.24 -8.07
N MET A 140 1.34 -2.43 -8.33
CA MET A 140 2.36 -2.57 -9.36
C MET A 140 1.80 -2.53 -10.78
N THR A 141 0.59 -3.04 -11.01
CA THR A 141 0.02 -3.17 -12.37
C THR A 141 -0.95 -2.05 -12.74
N GLY A 142 -1.45 -1.29 -11.75
CA GLY A 142 -2.54 -0.34 -11.95
C GLY A 142 -3.88 -0.99 -12.33
N ARG A 143 -4.02 -2.31 -12.14
CA ARG A 143 -5.19 -3.10 -12.54
C ARG A 143 -5.79 -3.86 -11.37
N ALA A 144 -7.10 -4.05 -11.38
CA ALA A 144 -7.77 -4.94 -10.41
C ALA A 144 -7.20 -6.37 -10.51
N PRO A 145 -6.72 -6.98 -9.43
CA PRO A 145 -5.96 -8.24 -9.48
C PRO A 145 -6.79 -9.41 -9.98
N ALA A 146 -8.10 -9.39 -9.76
CA ALA A 146 -9.02 -10.39 -10.30
C ALA A 146 -9.03 -10.45 -11.85
N ARG A 147 -8.60 -9.39 -12.55
CA ARG A 147 -8.53 -9.36 -14.02
C ARG A 147 -7.43 -10.23 -14.60
N PHE A 148 -6.45 -10.59 -13.78
CA PHE A 148 -5.36 -11.49 -14.17
C PHE A 148 -5.23 -12.70 -13.23
N GLY A 149 -6.34 -13.07 -12.55
CA GLY A 149 -6.46 -14.33 -11.83
C GLY A 149 -5.88 -14.35 -10.43
N VAL A 150 -5.61 -13.20 -9.81
CA VAL A 150 -5.04 -13.11 -8.47
C VAL A 150 -6.12 -12.69 -7.47
N TYR A 151 -6.58 -13.63 -6.65
CA TYR A 151 -7.67 -13.45 -5.67
C TYR A 151 -7.22 -13.63 -4.22
N SER A 152 -6.02 -14.18 -4.00
CA SER A 152 -5.51 -14.54 -2.67
C SER A 152 -4.00 -14.33 -2.57
N ASN A 153 -3.48 -14.42 -1.36
CA ASN A 153 -2.02 -14.41 -1.15
C ASN A 153 -1.35 -15.64 -1.80
N THR A 154 -2.04 -16.77 -1.86
CA THR A 154 -1.54 -17.97 -2.53
C THR A 154 -1.37 -17.73 -4.03
N ASP A 155 -2.38 -17.14 -4.69
CA ASP A 155 -2.28 -16.81 -6.11
C ASP A 155 -1.12 -15.83 -6.38
N ALA A 156 -0.89 -14.86 -5.47
CA ALA A 156 0.23 -13.94 -5.60
C ALA A 156 1.60 -14.65 -5.44
N GLN A 157 1.65 -15.71 -4.64
CA GLN A 157 2.84 -16.56 -4.45
C GLN A 157 3.05 -17.56 -5.59
N ASP A 158 2.03 -17.83 -6.39
CA ASP A 158 2.17 -18.55 -7.65
C ASP A 158 2.79 -17.68 -8.76
N GLY A 159 2.94 -16.41 -8.47
CA GLY A 159 3.57 -15.39 -9.31
C GLY A 159 2.58 -14.60 -10.15
N ILE A 160 2.74 -13.28 -10.13
CA ILE A 160 1.95 -12.41 -10.99
C ILE A 160 2.29 -12.70 -12.46
N PRO A 161 1.30 -12.89 -13.35
CA PRO A 161 1.57 -13.22 -14.73
C PRO A 161 2.62 -12.32 -15.39
N LEU A 162 3.58 -12.90 -16.08
CA LEU A 162 4.68 -12.15 -16.73
C LEU A 162 4.20 -11.25 -17.88
N THR A 163 2.94 -11.44 -18.32
CA THR A 163 2.27 -10.58 -19.31
C THR A 163 1.77 -9.27 -18.73
N GLU A 164 1.70 -9.15 -17.39
CA GLU A 164 1.32 -7.90 -16.75
C GLU A 164 2.52 -6.96 -16.71
N THR A 165 2.35 -5.74 -17.22
CA THR A 165 3.35 -4.68 -17.12
C THR A 165 3.33 -4.08 -15.72
N PHE A 166 4.49 -3.96 -15.10
CA PHE A 166 4.63 -3.35 -13.79
C PHE A 166 5.00 -1.87 -13.89
N LEU A 167 4.56 -1.10 -12.92
CA LEU A 167 4.81 0.32 -12.80
C LEU A 167 6.31 0.69 -12.97
N PRO A 168 7.27 0.02 -12.32
CA PRO A 168 8.70 0.34 -12.51
C PRO A 168 9.19 0.12 -13.95
N GLU A 169 8.64 -0.83 -14.71
CA GLU A 169 8.99 -1.01 -16.12
C GLU A 169 8.67 0.25 -16.95
N LEU A 170 7.54 0.89 -16.65
CA LEU A 170 7.16 2.15 -17.31
C LEU A 170 8.12 3.29 -16.92
N PHE A 171 8.48 3.40 -15.65
CA PHE A 171 9.41 4.43 -15.18
C PHE A 171 10.82 4.21 -15.75
N GLN A 172 11.31 2.97 -15.78
CA GLN A 172 12.60 2.61 -16.35
C GLN A 172 12.66 3.00 -17.84
N ASN A 173 11.61 2.71 -18.62
CA ASN A 173 11.49 3.10 -20.02
C ASN A 173 11.49 4.64 -20.23
N HIS A 174 11.22 5.40 -19.17
CA HIS A 174 11.29 6.86 -19.19
C HIS A 174 12.57 7.43 -18.55
N GLY A 175 13.58 6.61 -18.32
CA GLY A 175 14.90 7.03 -17.83
C GLY A 175 14.98 7.29 -16.33
N TYR A 176 14.07 6.70 -15.55
CA TYR A 176 14.16 6.72 -14.09
C TYR A 176 15.08 5.62 -13.59
N TYR A 177 15.83 5.92 -12.54
CA TYR A 177 16.43 4.89 -11.69
C TYR A 177 15.33 4.28 -10.82
N THR A 178 15.11 2.98 -10.93
CA THR A 178 13.99 2.28 -10.27
C THR A 178 14.49 1.39 -9.14
N ALA A 179 13.91 1.52 -7.97
CA ALA A 179 14.30 0.77 -6.78
C ALA A 179 13.10 0.23 -6.00
N ALA A 180 13.22 -0.99 -5.48
CA ALA A 180 12.30 -1.53 -4.49
C ALA A 180 13.05 -1.83 -3.20
N VAL A 181 12.49 -1.38 -2.06
CA VAL A 181 13.02 -1.61 -0.72
C VAL A 181 11.91 -2.17 0.17
N GLY A 182 12.10 -3.35 0.74
CA GLY A 182 11.18 -4.00 1.67
C GLY A 182 10.45 -5.21 1.11
N LYS A 183 9.17 -5.36 1.47
CA LYS A 183 8.33 -6.51 1.13
C LYS A 183 7.98 -6.53 -0.35
N TRP A 184 8.28 -7.67 -1.01
CA TRP A 184 7.88 -7.91 -2.40
C TRP A 184 6.54 -8.62 -2.51
N HIS A 185 6.45 -9.89 -2.13
CA HIS A 185 5.24 -10.71 -2.07
C HIS A 185 4.46 -10.82 -3.41
N LEU A 186 5.16 -10.79 -4.54
CA LEU A 186 4.57 -10.83 -5.90
C LEU A 186 5.19 -11.90 -6.79
N SER A 187 5.89 -12.84 -6.19
CA SER A 187 6.72 -13.79 -6.92
C SER A 187 6.16 -15.18 -6.84
N LYS A 188 6.38 -15.92 -7.93
CA LYS A 188 6.39 -17.36 -7.82
C LYS A 188 7.50 -17.76 -6.85
N ILE A 189 7.10 -18.40 -5.77
CA ILE A 189 8.03 -18.84 -4.75
C ILE A 189 8.70 -20.12 -5.21
N SER A 190 10.03 -20.09 -5.22
CA SER A 190 10.87 -21.25 -5.44
C SER A 190 11.31 -21.79 -4.10
N ASN A 191 10.92 -23.02 -3.78
CA ASN A 191 11.28 -23.65 -2.50
C ASN A 191 12.65 -24.32 -2.64
N VAL A 192 13.58 -23.97 -1.79
CA VAL A 192 14.77 -24.76 -1.56
C VAL A 192 14.41 -25.93 -0.65
N PRO A 193 14.90 -27.16 -0.89
CA PRO A 193 14.69 -28.26 0.03
C PRO A 193 15.14 -27.88 1.44
N VAL A 194 14.25 -28.06 2.40
CA VAL A 194 14.55 -27.82 3.83
C VAL A 194 15.30 -29.03 4.36
N PRO A 195 16.46 -28.87 5.03
CA PRO A 195 17.15 -29.96 5.71
C PRO A 195 16.22 -30.65 6.73
N GLU A 196 16.33 -31.97 6.86
CA GLU A 196 15.45 -32.76 7.74
C GLU A 196 15.46 -32.31 9.20
N ASP A 197 16.60 -31.81 9.69
CA ASP A 197 16.79 -31.31 11.06
C ASP A 197 16.18 -29.89 11.28
N LYS A 198 15.70 -29.26 10.22
CA LYS A 198 15.20 -27.87 10.24
C LYS A 198 13.79 -27.72 9.68
N GLN A 199 13.00 -28.77 9.67
CA GLN A 199 11.63 -28.77 9.16
C GLN A 199 10.65 -28.08 10.12
N THR A 200 10.92 -26.84 10.48
CA THR A 200 9.96 -25.98 11.17
C THR A 200 9.30 -25.02 10.19
N ARG A 201 8.05 -24.66 10.44
CA ARG A 201 7.35 -23.66 9.64
C ARG A 201 8.13 -22.35 9.58
N ASP A 202 8.68 -21.92 10.70
CA ASP A 202 9.49 -20.71 10.80
C ASP A 202 10.74 -20.76 9.89
N TYR A 203 11.44 -21.89 9.88
CA TYR A 203 12.58 -22.05 8.98
C TYR A 203 12.16 -22.06 7.52
N HIS A 204 11.08 -22.74 7.19
CA HIS A 204 10.53 -22.77 5.83
C HIS A 204 10.17 -21.37 5.35
N ASP A 205 9.40 -20.63 6.13
CA ASP A 205 8.92 -19.30 5.74
C ASP A 205 10.06 -18.28 5.64
N ASN A 206 11.08 -18.41 6.47
CA ASN A 206 12.17 -17.44 6.57
C ASN A 206 13.41 -17.78 5.71
N PHE A 207 13.68 -19.05 5.42
CA PHE A 207 14.93 -19.44 4.78
C PHE A 207 14.78 -20.06 3.38
N THR A 208 13.59 -20.55 3.04
CA THR A 208 13.39 -21.28 1.79
C THR A 208 12.62 -20.47 0.75
N THR A 209 11.97 -19.39 1.15
CA THR A 209 11.15 -18.57 0.26
C THR A 209 11.98 -17.50 -0.44
N PHE A 210 12.25 -17.72 -1.71
CA PHE A 210 12.82 -16.71 -2.60
C PHE A 210 12.07 -16.72 -3.94
N SER A 211 12.14 -15.63 -4.67
CA SER A 211 11.52 -15.54 -5.99
C SER A 211 12.18 -16.45 -6.99
N ALA A 212 11.41 -17.18 -7.77
CA ALA A 212 11.89 -17.70 -9.02
C ALA A 212 12.42 -16.56 -9.89
N GLU A 213 13.40 -16.83 -10.73
CA GLU A 213 14.21 -15.79 -11.37
C GLU A 213 13.37 -14.78 -12.15
N GLU A 214 12.39 -15.23 -12.91
CA GLU A 214 11.56 -14.41 -13.78
C GLU A 214 10.65 -13.44 -12.97
N TRP A 215 10.37 -13.77 -11.72
CA TRP A 215 9.55 -12.95 -10.81
C TRP A 215 10.36 -12.11 -9.82
N GLN A 216 11.68 -12.16 -9.89
CA GLN A 216 12.52 -11.28 -9.07
C GLN A 216 12.27 -9.82 -9.44
N PRO A 217 12.34 -8.90 -8.47
CA PRO A 217 12.09 -7.47 -8.73
C PRO A 217 12.88 -6.90 -9.91
N GLN A 218 14.13 -7.35 -10.11
CA GLN A 218 14.99 -6.90 -11.20
C GLN A 218 14.47 -7.31 -12.58
N ASN A 219 13.76 -8.43 -12.67
CA ASN A 219 13.13 -8.89 -13.93
C ASN A 219 11.73 -8.30 -14.12
N ARG A 220 11.30 -7.45 -13.19
CA ARG A 220 10.02 -6.75 -13.19
C ARG A 220 10.22 -5.22 -13.12
N GLY A 221 11.31 -4.72 -13.72
CA GLY A 221 11.56 -3.31 -13.97
C GLY A 221 12.28 -2.55 -12.85
N PHE A 222 12.85 -3.21 -11.86
CA PHE A 222 13.66 -2.55 -10.84
C PHE A 222 15.17 -2.72 -11.11
N ASP A 223 15.91 -1.61 -11.13
CA ASP A 223 17.37 -1.60 -11.21
C ASP A 223 18.01 -2.04 -9.89
N TYR A 224 17.30 -1.83 -8.79
CA TYR A 224 17.77 -2.14 -7.45
C TYR A 224 16.69 -2.77 -6.58
N PHE A 225 17.07 -3.75 -5.79
CA PHE A 225 16.22 -4.37 -4.78
C PHE A 225 16.98 -4.60 -3.47
N MET A 226 16.35 -4.25 -2.34
CA MET A 226 16.76 -4.71 -1.02
C MET A 226 15.52 -4.99 -0.18
N GLY A 227 15.36 -6.25 0.24
CA GLY A 227 14.16 -6.65 0.97
C GLY A 227 13.98 -8.15 1.02
N PHE A 228 12.74 -8.58 1.18
CA PHE A 228 12.38 -9.99 1.26
C PHE A 228 11.28 -10.34 0.26
N HIS A 229 11.39 -11.56 -0.30
CA HIS A 229 10.50 -12.01 -1.37
C HIS A 229 9.16 -12.53 -0.87
N ALA A 230 9.12 -13.06 0.35
CA ALA A 230 7.98 -13.71 0.96
C ALA A 230 6.91 -12.73 1.50
N ALA A 231 5.84 -13.29 2.06
CA ALA A 231 4.75 -12.55 2.69
C ALA A 231 5.18 -11.80 3.96
N GLY A 232 6.21 -12.28 4.66
CA GLY A 232 6.72 -11.70 5.90
C GLY A 232 8.18 -12.04 6.14
N THR A 233 8.75 -11.41 7.16
CA THR A 233 10.10 -11.69 7.68
C THR A 233 10.18 -11.30 9.15
N ALA A 234 11.22 -11.75 9.84
CA ALA A 234 11.47 -11.38 11.23
C ALA A 234 11.79 -9.89 11.38
N TYR A 235 11.30 -9.27 12.45
CA TYR A 235 11.59 -7.87 12.76
C TYR A 235 13.06 -7.61 13.15
N TYR A 236 13.73 -8.63 13.71
CA TYR A 236 15.13 -8.56 14.07
C TYR A 236 15.93 -9.63 13.36
N ASN A 237 17.11 -9.24 12.89
CA ASN A 237 18.10 -10.16 12.31
C ASN A 237 17.47 -11.07 11.25
N SER A 238 16.65 -10.48 10.38
CA SER A 238 15.92 -11.22 9.35
C SER A 238 16.85 -12.15 8.56
N PRO A 239 16.53 -13.44 8.47
CA PRO A 239 17.35 -14.40 7.72
C PRO A 239 17.04 -14.39 6.22
N SER A 240 16.01 -13.68 5.79
CA SER A 240 15.47 -13.76 4.42
C SER A 240 15.64 -12.45 3.63
N LEU A 241 16.57 -11.58 4.01
CA LEU A 241 16.87 -10.38 3.24
C LEU A 241 17.76 -10.68 2.03
N PHE A 242 17.43 -10.01 0.95
CA PHE A 242 18.17 -10.02 -0.29
C PHE A 242 18.59 -8.60 -0.66
N LYS A 243 19.80 -8.47 -1.17
CA LYS A 243 20.28 -7.27 -1.86
C LYS A 243 20.50 -7.64 -3.31
N ASN A 244 19.68 -7.14 -4.18
CA ASN A 244 19.56 -7.63 -5.54
C ASN A 244 19.26 -9.14 -5.56
N ARG A 245 20.13 -9.96 -6.12
CA ARG A 245 19.95 -11.42 -6.25
C ARG A 245 20.66 -12.21 -5.13
N GLU A 246 21.35 -11.52 -4.23
CA GLU A 246 22.16 -12.16 -3.21
C GLU A 246 21.49 -12.04 -1.84
N ARG A 247 21.50 -13.13 -1.08
CA ARG A 247 21.07 -13.12 0.30
C ARG A 247 22.10 -12.36 1.15
N VAL A 248 21.63 -11.44 1.97
CA VAL A 248 22.48 -10.64 2.84
C VAL A 248 22.11 -10.87 4.31
N PRO A 249 23.11 -10.91 5.20
CA PRO A 249 22.84 -10.99 6.63
C PRO A 249 22.19 -9.69 7.10
N ALA A 250 21.01 -9.81 7.72
CA ALA A 250 20.38 -8.70 8.39
C ALA A 250 20.90 -8.59 9.82
N LYS A 251 21.16 -7.37 10.26
CA LYS A 251 21.53 -7.08 11.65
C LYS A 251 20.66 -5.94 12.18
N GLY A 252 20.04 -6.16 13.33
CA GLY A 252 19.20 -5.17 13.98
C GLY A 252 17.75 -5.17 13.48
N TYR A 253 17.10 -4.04 13.64
CA TYR A 253 15.67 -3.87 13.41
C TYR A 253 15.37 -3.58 11.93
N ILE A 254 14.41 -4.32 11.37
CA ILE A 254 14.17 -4.30 9.93
C ILE A 254 13.72 -2.92 9.41
N SER A 255 12.86 -2.20 10.15
CA SER A 255 12.39 -0.89 9.69
C SER A 255 13.52 0.12 9.56
N ASP A 256 14.52 0.07 10.46
CA ASP A 256 15.71 0.92 10.37
C ASP A 256 16.56 0.57 9.14
N GLN A 257 16.75 -0.72 8.88
CA GLN A 257 17.52 -1.20 7.73
C GLN A 257 16.87 -0.80 6.40
N LEU A 258 15.54 -0.96 6.29
CA LEU A 258 14.80 -0.53 5.10
C LEU A 258 14.87 0.99 4.92
N THR A 259 14.84 1.75 6.01
CA THR A 259 15.02 3.21 5.97
C THR A 259 16.41 3.60 5.48
N ASP A 260 17.46 2.96 6.02
CA ASP A 260 18.85 3.21 5.62
C ASP A 260 19.08 2.92 4.14
N GLU A 261 18.51 1.82 3.64
CA GLU A 261 18.58 1.48 2.21
C GLU A 261 17.79 2.46 1.34
N ALA A 262 16.62 2.92 1.79
CA ALA A 262 15.84 3.93 1.08
C ALA A 262 16.62 5.26 0.96
N ILE A 263 17.32 5.67 2.02
CA ILE A 263 18.23 6.82 2.02
C ILE A 263 19.37 6.58 1.02
N GLY A 264 19.95 5.38 1.01
CA GLY A 264 20.98 5.00 0.04
C GLY A 264 20.51 5.09 -1.42
N VAL A 265 19.24 4.73 -1.70
CA VAL A 265 18.62 4.89 -3.02
C VAL A 265 18.53 6.37 -3.41
N VAL A 266 18.07 7.23 -2.50
CA VAL A 266 17.96 8.69 -2.71
C VAL A 266 19.33 9.29 -3.03
N ASP A 267 20.37 8.93 -2.29
CA ASP A 267 21.74 9.40 -2.51
C ASP A 267 22.34 8.88 -3.82
N ARG A 268 22.08 7.63 -4.15
CA ARG A 268 22.53 7.05 -5.42
C ARG A 268 21.89 7.75 -6.62
N ALA A 269 20.58 7.99 -6.59
CA ALA A 269 19.88 8.70 -7.65
C ALA A 269 20.45 10.12 -7.85
N LYS A 270 20.79 10.82 -6.75
CA LYS A 270 21.48 12.11 -6.80
C LYS A 270 22.84 12.01 -7.50
N THR A 271 23.60 10.96 -7.19
CA THR A 271 24.92 10.74 -7.81
C THR A 271 24.81 10.40 -9.30
N LEU A 272 23.76 9.67 -9.69
CA LEU A 272 23.51 9.31 -11.10
C LEU A 272 22.93 10.49 -11.92
N ASP A 273 22.52 11.56 -11.27
CA ASP A 273 21.79 12.69 -11.87
C ASP A 273 20.53 12.22 -12.64
N GLN A 274 19.82 11.26 -12.04
CA GLN A 274 18.61 10.69 -12.62
C GLN A 274 17.41 10.88 -11.68
N PRO A 275 16.19 11.10 -12.21
CA PRO A 275 14.98 10.97 -11.41
C PRO A 275 14.83 9.52 -10.96
N PHE A 276 14.25 9.29 -9.81
CA PHE A 276 14.04 7.94 -9.29
C PHE A 276 12.58 7.61 -9.01
N MET A 277 12.25 6.33 -9.13
CA MET A 277 11.03 5.72 -8.62
C MET A 277 11.41 4.71 -7.52
N LEU A 278 11.02 4.99 -6.29
CA LEU A 278 11.23 4.10 -5.15
C LEU A 278 9.90 3.50 -4.68
N TYR A 279 9.79 2.19 -4.72
CA TYR A 279 8.77 1.45 -3.99
C TYR A 279 9.33 1.06 -2.62
N LEU A 280 8.86 1.73 -1.57
CA LEU A 280 9.28 1.49 -0.19
C LEU A 280 8.16 0.79 0.57
N ALA A 281 8.34 -0.48 0.84
CA ALA A 281 7.31 -1.36 1.40
C ALA A 281 7.74 -1.89 2.77
N TYR A 282 7.41 -1.16 3.83
CA TYR A 282 7.66 -1.62 5.19
C TYR A 282 6.78 -2.84 5.52
N ASN A 283 7.32 -3.75 6.33
CA ASN A 283 6.53 -4.85 6.91
C ASN A 283 5.79 -4.43 8.19
N ALA A 284 6.16 -3.32 8.81
CA ALA A 284 5.45 -2.78 9.97
C ALA A 284 4.10 -2.15 9.56
N PRO A 285 3.07 -2.29 10.37
CA PRO A 285 2.99 -3.00 11.67
C PRO A 285 2.42 -4.43 11.57
N HIS A 286 2.67 -5.18 10.50
CA HIS A 286 2.20 -6.56 10.34
C HIS A 286 2.57 -7.43 11.55
N LEU A 287 1.65 -8.26 12.00
CA LEU A 287 1.89 -9.19 13.11
C LEU A 287 2.98 -10.24 12.77
N PRO A 288 3.66 -10.82 13.77
CA PRO A 288 3.47 -10.66 15.21
C PRO A 288 4.18 -9.43 15.80
N ASN A 289 3.60 -8.85 16.86
CA ASN A 289 4.18 -7.74 17.61
C ASN A 289 4.73 -8.21 18.99
N ASP A 290 5.34 -9.37 19.00
CA ASP A 290 5.86 -9.99 20.22
C ASP A 290 7.18 -9.38 20.68
N ASN A 291 7.93 -8.80 19.74
CA ASN A 291 9.21 -8.19 19.99
C ASN A 291 9.08 -6.67 20.10
N PRO A 292 9.64 -6.06 21.15
CA PRO A 292 9.65 -4.61 21.26
C PRO A 292 10.49 -4.00 20.13
N ALA A 293 10.07 -2.85 19.65
CA ALA A 293 10.90 -2.02 18.80
C ALA A 293 12.14 -1.54 19.59
N PRO A 294 13.21 -1.04 18.93
CA PRO A 294 14.34 -0.45 19.62
C PRO A 294 13.91 0.59 20.66
N ASP A 295 14.64 0.67 21.75
CA ASP A 295 14.36 1.51 22.92
C ASP A 295 13.97 2.95 22.57
N GLN A 296 14.61 3.52 21.57
CA GLN A 296 14.34 4.90 21.12
C GLN A 296 12.90 5.09 20.64
N TYR A 297 12.26 4.04 20.13
CA TYR A 297 10.86 4.03 19.71
C TYR A 297 9.96 3.53 20.83
N GLN A 298 10.35 2.44 21.50
CA GLN A 298 9.56 1.77 22.52
C GLN A 298 9.22 2.67 23.71
N LYS A 299 10.20 3.44 24.20
CA LYS A 299 10.03 4.34 25.36
C LYS A 299 9.01 5.46 25.17
N GLN A 300 8.54 5.64 23.94
CA GLN A 300 7.49 6.63 23.66
C GLN A 300 6.11 6.17 24.13
N PHE A 301 5.90 4.88 24.33
CA PHE A 301 4.58 4.28 24.58
C PHE A 301 4.53 3.63 25.97
N ASN A 302 3.41 3.85 26.65
CA ASN A 302 3.07 3.24 27.94
C ASN A 302 1.53 3.16 28.06
N THR A 303 0.94 2.31 27.22
CA THR A 303 -0.53 2.14 27.20
C THR A 303 -1.03 1.26 28.33
N GLY A 304 -0.13 0.51 28.97
CA GLY A 304 -0.44 -0.53 29.96
C GLY A 304 -0.54 -1.92 29.33
N SER A 305 -0.31 -2.04 28.02
CA SER A 305 -0.22 -3.32 27.30
C SER A 305 1.08 -3.35 26.50
N GLN A 306 2.02 -4.22 26.87
CA GLN A 306 3.30 -4.35 26.19
C GLN A 306 3.16 -4.62 24.69
N THR A 307 2.20 -5.47 24.30
CA THR A 307 1.97 -5.80 22.89
C THR A 307 1.42 -4.60 22.10
N ALA A 308 0.54 -3.79 22.71
CA ALA A 308 0.09 -2.54 22.11
C ALA A 308 1.24 -1.54 21.97
N ASP A 309 2.08 -1.41 23.00
CA ASP A 309 3.25 -0.55 22.98
C ASP A 309 4.24 -0.98 21.87
N ASN A 310 4.44 -2.29 21.69
CA ASN A 310 5.25 -2.84 20.59
C ASN A 310 4.68 -2.46 19.22
N TYR A 311 3.36 -2.58 19.07
CA TYR A 311 2.68 -2.21 17.83
C TYR A 311 2.87 -0.73 17.49
N TYR A 312 2.53 0.17 18.43
CA TYR A 312 2.66 1.60 18.18
C TYR A 312 4.11 2.04 18.00
N ALA A 313 5.04 1.42 18.71
CA ALA A 313 6.46 1.66 18.53
C ALA A 313 6.95 1.20 17.15
N SER A 314 6.40 0.11 16.61
CA SER A 314 6.72 -0.33 15.24
C SER A 314 6.19 0.66 14.18
N VAL A 315 4.98 1.20 14.36
CA VAL A 315 4.43 2.27 13.52
C VAL A 315 5.31 3.53 13.62
N TYR A 316 5.68 3.93 14.85
CA TYR A 316 6.52 5.09 15.09
C TYR A 316 7.92 4.95 14.48
N SER A 317 8.47 3.75 14.45
CA SER A 317 9.77 3.51 13.79
C SER A 317 9.73 3.82 12.29
N VAL A 318 8.62 3.48 11.63
CA VAL A 318 8.40 3.84 10.22
C VAL A 318 8.23 5.34 10.05
N ASP A 319 7.43 5.98 10.89
CA ASP A 319 7.25 7.44 10.85
C ASP A 319 8.57 8.19 11.01
N GLN A 320 9.43 7.77 11.94
CA GLN A 320 10.77 8.33 12.12
C GLN A 320 11.70 8.00 10.94
N GLY A 321 11.54 6.83 10.32
CA GLY A 321 12.19 6.47 9.08
C GLY A 321 11.81 7.42 7.94
N VAL A 322 10.52 7.69 7.78
CA VAL A 322 10.02 8.68 6.81
C VAL A 322 10.63 10.05 7.08
N LYS A 323 10.67 10.51 8.33
CA LYS A 323 11.32 11.78 8.70
C LYS A 323 12.76 11.84 8.20
N ARG A 324 13.55 10.80 8.44
CA ARG A 324 14.95 10.71 8.01
C ARG A 324 15.08 10.77 6.47
N ILE A 325 14.18 10.11 5.74
CA ILE A 325 14.15 10.17 4.27
C ILE A 325 13.86 11.60 3.79
N LEU A 326 12.88 12.27 4.41
CA LEU A 326 12.56 13.66 4.07
C LEU A 326 13.74 14.62 4.34
N GLU A 327 14.42 14.43 5.47
CA GLU A 327 15.62 15.19 5.81
C GLU A 327 16.73 14.98 4.76
N GLN A 328 16.92 13.74 4.30
CA GLN A 328 17.90 13.44 3.25
C GLN A 328 17.51 14.03 1.90
N LEU A 329 16.24 13.97 1.52
CA LEU A 329 15.73 14.63 0.30
C LEU A 329 15.97 16.16 0.35
N LYS A 330 15.71 16.80 1.49
CA LYS A 330 15.98 18.23 1.71
C LYS A 330 17.48 18.53 1.60
N LYS A 331 18.32 17.73 2.25
CA LYS A 331 19.78 17.86 2.20
C LYS A 331 20.31 17.74 0.76
N ASN A 332 19.73 16.87 -0.04
CA ASN A 332 20.12 16.65 -1.43
C ASN A 332 19.52 17.70 -2.41
N GLY A 333 18.62 18.56 -1.95
CA GLY A 333 17.86 19.48 -2.80
C GLY A 333 16.85 18.78 -3.72
N GLN A 334 16.39 17.56 -3.35
CA GLN A 334 15.46 16.74 -4.12
C GLN A 334 14.02 16.85 -3.60
N TYR A 335 13.80 17.39 -2.38
CA TYR A 335 12.50 17.37 -1.69
C TYR A 335 11.41 18.05 -2.53
N ASP A 336 11.64 19.25 -3.04
CA ASP A 336 10.63 20.01 -3.78
C ASP A 336 10.28 19.40 -5.14
N ASN A 337 11.11 18.49 -5.65
CA ASN A 337 10.88 17.74 -6.89
C ASN A 337 10.61 16.25 -6.62
N THR A 338 10.01 15.92 -5.50
CA THR A 338 9.66 14.54 -5.15
C THR A 338 8.17 14.41 -4.82
N ILE A 339 7.48 13.49 -5.49
CA ILE A 339 6.11 13.10 -5.18
C ILE A 339 6.17 11.89 -4.25
N ILE A 340 5.53 11.97 -3.10
CA ILE A 340 5.42 10.87 -2.13
C ILE A 340 3.97 10.43 -2.09
N LEU A 341 3.72 9.17 -2.44
CA LEU A 341 2.43 8.51 -2.34
C LEU A 341 2.47 7.57 -1.14
N PHE A 342 1.69 7.86 -0.11
CA PHE A 342 1.59 7.01 1.07
C PHE A 342 0.29 6.22 1.05
N THR A 343 0.36 4.91 1.34
CA THR A 343 -0.81 4.04 1.53
C THR A 343 -0.47 2.86 2.44
N SER A 344 -1.50 2.22 3.00
CA SER A 344 -1.36 0.83 3.48
C SER A 344 -1.72 -0.14 2.36
N ASP A 345 -1.19 -1.36 2.37
CA ASP A 345 -1.56 -2.36 1.38
C ASP A 345 -2.97 -2.93 1.60
N ASN A 346 -3.42 -3.01 2.85
CA ASN A 346 -4.78 -3.36 3.24
C ASN A 346 -5.12 -2.76 4.62
N GLY A 347 -6.30 -3.05 5.14
CA GLY A 347 -6.73 -2.61 6.46
C GLY A 347 -6.09 -3.41 7.60
N ALA A 348 -6.30 -2.94 8.85
CA ALA A 348 -5.82 -3.62 10.06
C ALA A 348 -6.35 -5.05 10.18
N VAL A 349 -5.56 -5.91 10.81
CA VAL A 349 -6.04 -7.22 11.26
C VAL A 349 -7.02 -7.06 12.43
N ILE A 350 -7.97 -8.00 12.56
CA ILE A 350 -8.99 -7.94 13.61
C ILE A 350 -8.40 -7.98 15.02
N ASP A 351 -7.28 -8.70 15.17
CA ASP A 351 -6.57 -8.86 16.45
C ASP A 351 -5.54 -7.75 16.72
N GLY A 352 -5.51 -6.71 15.89
CA GLY A 352 -4.64 -5.55 16.11
C GLY A 352 -5.17 -4.64 17.24
N PRO A 353 -4.33 -3.74 17.79
CA PRO A 353 -4.77 -2.76 18.78
C PRO A 353 -5.72 -1.73 18.16
N LEU A 354 -6.64 -1.22 18.99
CA LEU A 354 -7.46 -0.07 18.59
C LEU A 354 -6.56 1.13 18.23
N PRO A 355 -7.00 2.07 17.38
CA PRO A 355 -8.34 2.16 16.81
C PRO A 355 -8.58 1.39 15.49
N LEU A 356 -7.72 0.46 15.08
CA LEU A 356 -7.90 -0.38 13.89
C LEU A 356 -8.24 0.44 12.63
N ASN A 357 -9.43 0.22 12.06
CA ASN A 357 -9.94 0.97 10.92
C ASN A 357 -10.83 2.16 11.33
N GLY A 358 -10.81 2.57 12.59
CA GLY A 358 -11.63 3.67 13.11
C GLY A 358 -13.13 3.42 12.89
N ALA A 359 -13.87 4.44 12.42
CA ALA A 359 -15.28 4.32 12.08
C ALA A 359 -15.56 3.50 10.80
N GLN A 360 -14.53 3.05 10.08
CA GLN A 360 -14.70 2.26 8.86
C GLN A 360 -15.03 0.81 9.19
N LYS A 361 -15.88 0.19 8.37
CA LYS A 361 -16.25 -1.22 8.49
C LYS A 361 -15.21 -2.11 7.83
N GLY A 362 -15.06 -3.33 8.37
CA GLY A 362 -14.21 -4.36 7.78
C GLY A 362 -12.78 -4.39 8.34
N TYR A 363 -12.14 -5.50 8.09
CA TYR A 363 -10.77 -5.81 8.50
C TYR A 363 -10.07 -6.52 7.34
N LYS A 364 -8.78 -6.79 7.49
CA LYS A 364 -8.02 -7.63 6.57
C LYS A 364 -8.79 -8.93 6.28
N SER A 365 -8.82 -9.33 5.02
CA SER A 365 -9.49 -10.54 4.54
C SER A 365 -11.02 -10.54 4.57
N GLN A 366 -11.68 -9.46 4.94
CA GLN A 366 -13.15 -9.39 4.88
C GLN A 366 -13.63 -8.87 3.53
N TRP A 367 -14.61 -9.58 2.95
CA TRP A 367 -15.23 -9.25 1.65
C TRP A 367 -16.27 -8.12 1.74
N ILE A 368 -16.61 -7.67 2.95
CA ILE A 368 -17.82 -6.88 3.22
C ILE A 368 -17.68 -5.40 2.91
N CYS A 369 -16.48 -4.88 2.67
CA CYS A 369 -16.35 -3.49 2.23
C CYS A 369 -14.99 -3.16 1.61
N PRO A 370 -14.99 -2.46 0.47
CA PRO A 370 -13.76 -1.92 -0.12
C PRO A 370 -13.13 -0.77 0.71
N TYR A 371 -13.57 -0.54 1.94
CA TYR A 371 -13.08 0.54 2.81
C TYR A 371 -11.77 0.20 3.54
N ILE A 372 -10.89 -0.54 2.91
CA ILE A 372 -9.80 -1.18 3.63
C ILE A 372 -8.56 -0.30 3.75
N SER A 373 -8.41 0.70 2.92
CA SER A 373 -7.40 1.75 3.12
C SER A 373 -7.80 2.99 2.33
N ARG A 374 -8.07 4.08 3.02
CA ARG A 374 -8.39 5.38 2.42
C ARG A 374 -7.18 6.31 2.41
N HIS A 375 -5.97 5.75 2.38
CA HIS A 375 -4.78 6.57 2.48
C HIS A 375 -4.02 6.58 1.18
N LEU A 376 -4.30 7.52 0.34
CA LEU A 376 -3.36 7.98 -0.64
C LEU A 376 -3.04 9.44 -0.29
N LEU A 377 -1.82 9.64 0.20
CA LEU A 377 -1.27 10.97 0.45
C LEU A 377 -0.30 11.26 -0.68
N SER A 378 -0.52 12.33 -1.38
CA SER A 378 0.49 12.86 -2.29
C SER A 378 1.06 14.13 -1.70
N LEU A 379 2.35 14.16 -1.57
CA LEU A 379 3.11 15.20 -0.93
C LEU A 379 4.03 15.84 -1.93
N ASN A 380 3.57 16.93 -2.48
CA ASN A 380 4.44 17.89 -3.20
C ASN A 380 3.66 19.17 -3.49
N PRO A 381 4.29 20.37 -3.45
CA PRO A 381 3.74 21.59 -4.01
C PRO A 381 3.24 21.43 -5.45
N LEU A 382 3.78 20.50 -6.25
CA LEU A 382 3.29 20.17 -7.59
C LEU A 382 1.79 19.82 -7.65
N LEU A 383 1.21 19.29 -6.57
CA LEU A 383 -0.22 18.99 -6.46
C LEU A 383 -1.02 20.05 -5.69
N ALA A 384 -0.39 21.13 -5.23
CA ALA A 384 -1.09 22.28 -4.65
C ALA A 384 -2.08 22.93 -5.64
N CYS A 385 -1.96 22.65 -6.93
CA CYS A 385 -2.97 23.03 -7.92
C CYS A 385 -4.34 22.39 -7.66
N CYS A 386 -4.38 21.18 -7.05
CA CYS A 386 -5.63 20.54 -6.63
C CYS A 386 -6.25 21.18 -5.38
N ARG A 387 -5.48 21.89 -4.55
CA ARG A 387 -6.00 22.59 -3.36
C ARG A 387 -7.00 23.72 -3.68
N ARG A 388 -6.91 24.35 -4.84
CA ARG A 388 -7.82 25.46 -5.20
C ARG A 388 -9.21 24.99 -5.60
N TYR A 389 -9.40 23.72 -6.00
CA TYR A 389 -10.69 23.22 -6.44
C TYR A 389 -11.54 22.58 -5.33
N SER A 390 -10.96 22.18 -4.20
CA SER A 390 -11.71 21.56 -3.10
C SER A 390 -12.27 22.57 -2.07
N ARG A 391 -11.93 23.87 -2.17
CA ARG A 391 -12.42 24.92 -1.24
C ARG A 391 -13.54 25.79 -1.79
N GLY A 392 -14.03 25.55 -2.96
CA GLY A 392 -15.01 26.38 -3.60
C GLY A 392 -16.31 25.69 -3.93
N GLU A 393 -16.94 24.99 -3.00
CA GLU A 393 -18.41 24.78 -3.04
C GLU A 393 -18.84 24.15 -1.71
N ARG A 394 -19.34 24.99 -0.84
CA ARG A 394 -20.43 24.68 0.08
C ARG A 394 -21.63 25.49 -0.32
#